data_4de59dbc1541c893f82173194da293a5
#
_entry.id   4de59dbc1541c893f82173194da293a5
#
_cell.length_a   1.000
_cell.length_b   1.000
_cell.length_c   1.000
_cell.angle_alpha   90.00
_cell.angle_beta   90.00
_cell.angle_gamma   90.00
#
_symmetry.space_group_name_H-M   'P 1'
#
loop_
_entity.id
_entity.type
_entity.pdbx_description
1 polymer ?
#
loop_
_entity_poly.entity_id
_entity_poly.type
_entity_poly.pdbx_seq_one_letter_code
_entity_poly.pdbx_strand_id
1 'polypeptide(L)'
;MVERVLLLTTALILSLPLVHYVVYERRGGHRIDFNGPAWHARLALIERGQVFVGTPNVAAFDLSRTPNDPAPLDAAAGVVCRYVPKPPTATTPKFDCRLPTGDVIKVKYGWTPERSAEIAATRLLAALGFGADHVTLLSRVHCLGCPPYPFETRRLADAFFASRLVDWLTDDDYPREFVWVSAERRMAGRAIEVTGYEGWDWNELERVNPAQGGASRADIDALRLMAIFLAHWDNKATNQRLVCEGDEGPGDPRLPCRRPLLMLQDLGATFGPTKIQYDRWAQTPIWADGSRCVVSMDGMPYHGSNFRPVQISDGGRVLLGGRLKQLSEPQIRALFQAAGFPDPATGRATGEVSPWVKTFQDKVREIADRSPCPSLPD
;
A
#
# COMPACT_ATOMS: atom_id res chain seq x y z
N MET A 1 -9.84 43.14 -23.60
CA MET A 1 -8.79 42.26 -22.99
C MET A 1 -9.42 41.16 -22.12
N VAL A 2 -10.43 41.43 -21.30
CA VAL A 2 -11.15 40.46 -20.45
C VAL A 2 -11.89 39.37 -21.25
N GLU A 3 -12.56 39.73 -22.36
CA GLU A 3 -13.25 38.75 -23.22
C GLU A 3 -12.32 37.72 -23.88
N ARG A 4 -11.10 38.14 -24.26
CA ARG A 4 -10.12 37.21 -24.85
C ARG A 4 -9.53 36.24 -23.81
N VAL A 5 -9.43 36.67 -22.58
CA VAL A 5 -8.97 35.82 -21.47
C VAL A 5 -10.07 34.82 -21.12
N LEU A 6 -11.34 35.23 -21.11
CA LEU A 6 -12.48 34.34 -20.86
C LEU A 6 -12.60 33.27 -21.96
N LEU A 7 -12.47 33.65 -23.24
CA LEU A 7 -12.53 32.72 -24.37
C LEU A 7 -11.39 31.69 -24.34
N LEU A 8 -10.18 32.13 -23.96
CA LEU A 8 -9.03 31.23 -23.82
C LEU A 8 -9.18 30.28 -22.64
N THR A 9 -9.70 30.75 -21.50
CA THR A 9 -9.97 29.87 -20.35
C THR A 9 -11.08 28.88 -20.63
N THR A 10 -12.15 29.29 -21.33
CA THR A 10 -13.26 28.38 -21.68
C THR A 10 -12.82 27.34 -22.71
N ALA A 11 -12.01 27.72 -23.70
CA ALA A 11 -11.45 26.78 -24.67
C ALA A 11 -10.49 25.78 -24.00
N LEU A 12 -9.72 26.22 -23.02
CA LEU A 12 -8.81 25.36 -22.22
C LEU A 12 -9.60 24.33 -21.40
N ILE A 13 -10.69 24.77 -20.74
CA ILE A 13 -11.53 23.89 -19.91
C ILE A 13 -12.28 22.86 -20.76
N LEU A 14 -12.75 23.24 -21.94
CA LEU A 14 -13.47 22.33 -22.86
C LEU A 14 -12.53 21.35 -23.58
N SER A 15 -11.23 21.69 -23.72
CA SER A 15 -10.24 20.78 -24.33
C SER A 15 -9.67 19.75 -23.33
N LEU A 16 -9.78 19.98 -22.03
CA LEU A 16 -9.26 19.07 -21.00
C LEU A 16 -9.78 17.63 -21.11
N PRO A 17 -11.10 17.35 -21.34
CA PRO A 17 -11.58 15.98 -21.50
C PRO A 17 -11.07 15.32 -22.78
N LEU A 18 -10.95 16.08 -23.88
CA LEU A 18 -10.45 15.56 -25.16
C LEU A 18 -8.96 15.23 -25.09
N VAL A 19 -8.20 16.08 -24.44
CA VAL A 19 -6.77 15.83 -24.17
C VAL A 19 -6.59 14.64 -23.27
N HIS A 20 -7.43 14.49 -22.25
CA HIS A 20 -7.41 13.33 -21.36
C HIS A 20 -7.74 12.02 -22.10
N TYR A 21 -8.74 12.04 -22.97
CA TYR A 21 -9.13 10.92 -23.83
C TYR A 21 -8.02 10.53 -24.83
N VAL A 22 -7.46 11.50 -25.54
CA VAL A 22 -6.37 11.28 -26.52
C VAL A 22 -5.08 10.81 -25.83
N VAL A 23 -4.77 11.29 -24.63
CA VAL A 23 -3.61 10.82 -23.83
C VAL A 23 -3.85 9.40 -23.33
N TYR A 24 -5.08 9.06 -22.93
CA TYR A 24 -5.44 7.70 -22.51
C TYR A 24 -5.34 6.70 -23.66
N GLU A 25 -5.86 7.04 -24.85
CA GLU A 25 -5.73 6.17 -26.03
C GLU A 25 -4.28 6.07 -26.55
N ARG A 26 -3.49 7.16 -26.50
CA ARG A 26 -2.08 7.13 -26.92
C ARG A 26 -1.16 6.40 -25.95
N ARG A 27 -1.53 6.25 -24.69
CA ARG A 27 -0.82 5.35 -23.76
C ARG A 27 -1.01 3.88 -24.06
N GLY A 28 -1.66 3.56 -25.21
CA GLY A 28 -1.86 2.25 -25.76
C GLY A 28 -2.28 1.30 -24.64
N GLY A 29 -3.57 1.19 -24.36
CA GLY A 29 -4.06 0.18 -23.46
C GLY A 29 -3.54 -1.18 -23.96
N HIS A 30 -2.41 -1.61 -23.45
CA HIS A 30 -1.88 -2.91 -23.77
C HIS A 30 -2.96 -3.93 -23.38
N ARG A 31 -3.58 -4.55 -24.37
CA ARG A 31 -4.52 -5.64 -24.10
C ARG A 31 -3.75 -6.75 -23.41
N ILE A 32 -4.24 -7.17 -22.25
CA ILE A 32 -3.69 -8.30 -21.54
C ILE A 32 -3.90 -9.54 -22.42
N ASP A 33 -2.83 -10.24 -22.72
CA ASP A 33 -2.91 -11.54 -23.39
C ASP A 33 -3.09 -12.64 -22.34
N PHE A 34 -4.34 -12.91 -21.99
CA PHE A 34 -4.71 -13.95 -21.03
C PHE A 34 -4.38 -15.37 -21.49
N ASN A 35 -4.07 -15.57 -22.77
CA ASN A 35 -3.68 -16.85 -23.33
C ASN A 35 -2.17 -16.95 -23.59
N GLY A 36 -1.43 -15.87 -23.35
CA GLY A 36 0.00 -15.83 -23.60
C GLY A 36 0.83 -16.57 -22.55
N PRO A 37 2.06 -16.98 -22.93
CA PRO A 37 2.94 -17.76 -22.06
C PRO A 37 3.33 -16.98 -20.78
N ALA A 38 3.44 -15.64 -20.83
CA ALA A 38 3.73 -14.82 -19.65
C ALA A 38 2.57 -14.84 -18.64
N TRP A 39 1.32 -14.83 -19.12
CA TRP A 39 0.15 -14.93 -18.25
C TRP A 39 0.10 -16.30 -17.55
N HIS A 40 0.28 -17.38 -18.28
CA HIS A 40 0.29 -18.74 -17.71
C HIS A 40 1.44 -18.93 -16.71
N ALA A 41 2.63 -18.41 -17.02
CA ALA A 41 3.76 -18.43 -16.09
C ALA A 41 3.45 -17.67 -14.79
N ARG A 42 2.80 -16.49 -14.90
CA ARG A 42 2.35 -15.72 -13.73
C ARG A 42 1.34 -16.50 -12.89
N LEU A 43 0.35 -17.16 -13.52
CA LEU A 43 -0.62 -17.98 -12.80
C LEU A 43 0.03 -19.13 -12.04
N ALA A 44 1.02 -19.80 -12.64
CA ALA A 44 1.80 -20.85 -11.98
C ALA A 44 2.61 -20.33 -10.77
N LEU A 45 3.01 -19.04 -10.79
CA LEU A 45 3.62 -18.40 -9.62
C LEU A 45 2.57 -18.11 -8.54
N ILE A 46 1.36 -17.66 -8.90
CA ILE A 46 0.24 -17.48 -7.97
C ILE A 46 -0.08 -18.81 -7.26
N GLU A 47 -0.14 -19.92 -7.98
CA GLU A 47 -0.42 -21.26 -7.40
C GLU A 47 0.57 -21.62 -6.27
N ARG A 48 1.83 -21.18 -6.38
CA ARG A 48 2.88 -21.37 -5.37
C ARG A 48 3.03 -20.18 -4.41
N GLY A 49 2.15 -19.18 -4.50
CA GLY A 49 2.23 -17.94 -3.75
C GLY A 49 2.26 -18.17 -2.24
N GLN A 50 3.19 -17.50 -1.58
CA GLN A 50 3.26 -17.38 -0.13
C GLN A 50 2.66 -16.04 0.30
N VAL A 51 2.23 -15.91 1.56
CA VAL A 51 1.74 -14.64 2.12
C VAL A 51 2.60 -14.15 3.27
N PHE A 52 3.43 -15.03 3.84
CA PHE A 52 4.35 -14.68 4.92
C PHE A 52 5.80 -14.75 4.45
N VAL A 53 6.61 -13.78 4.87
CA VAL A 53 8.07 -13.76 4.63
C VAL A 53 8.82 -14.66 5.63
N GLY A 54 8.20 -15.03 6.74
CA GLY A 54 8.79 -15.90 7.78
C GLY A 54 7.92 -15.97 9.03
N THR A 55 8.49 -16.60 10.06
CA THR A 55 7.86 -16.66 11.40
C THR A 55 8.34 -15.47 12.22
N PRO A 56 7.48 -14.47 12.51
CA PRO A 56 7.89 -13.29 13.24
C PRO A 56 7.98 -13.56 14.74
N ASN A 57 8.88 -12.85 15.43
CA ASN A 57 8.82 -12.69 16.87
C ASN A 57 8.02 -11.42 17.21
N VAL A 58 6.70 -11.53 17.16
CA VAL A 58 5.78 -10.39 17.30
C VAL A 58 5.99 -9.64 18.61
N ALA A 59 6.18 -10.36 19.71
CA ALA A 59 6.36 -9.76 21.04
C ALA A 59 7.63 -8.89 21.16
N ALA A 60 8.65 -9.15 20.33
CA ALA A 60 9.90 -8.42 20.34
C ALA A 60 9.98 -7.29 19.30
N PHE A 61 8.94 -7.10 18.47
CA PHE A 61 8.96 -6.06 17.45
C PHE A 61 8.85 -4.65 18.03
N ASP A 62 9.76 -3.77 17.61
CA ASP A 62 9.67 -2.32 17.87
C ASP A 62 8.80 -1.66 16.77
N LEU A 63 7.52 -1.50 17.05
CA LEU A 63 6.55 -0.87 16.14
C LEU A 63 6.72 0.66 16.02
N SER A 64 7.58 1.28 16.83
CA SER A 64 7.91 2.70 16.69
C SER A 64 8.82 2.98 15.49
N ARG A 65 9.48 1.96 14.98
CA ARG A 65 10.42 2.03 13.85
C ARG A 65 9.93 1.20 12.67
N THR A 66 10.53 1.43 11.50
CA THR A 66 10.31 0.58 10.33
C THR A 66 11.01 -0.76 10.54
N PRO A 67 10.26 -1.88 10.69
CA PRO A 67 10.87 -3.17 10.98
C PRO A 67 11.65 -3.70 9.77
N ASN A 68 12.75 -4.38 10.03
CA ASN A 68 13.52 -5.12 9.03
C ASN A 68 14.00 -4.30 7.82
N ASP A 69 14.07 -2.97 7.91
CA ASP A 69 14.67 -2.16 6.86
C ASP A 69 16.19 -2.40 6.86
N PRO A 70 16.78 -2.97 5.79
CA PRO A 70 18.21 -3.27 5.73
C PRO A 70 19.08 -2.01 5.74
N ALA A 71 18.52 -0.86 5.41
CA ALA A 71 19.17 0.43 5.40
C ALA A 71 18.24 1.52 5.94
N PRO A 72 17.94 1.51 7.26
CA PRO A 72 16.95 2.41 7.84
C PRO A 72 17.31 3.87 7.61
N LEU A 73 16.29 4.64 7.23
CA LEU A 73 16.42 6.08 7.05
C LEU A 73 16.41 6.77 8.41
N ASP A 74 17.30 7.74 8.62
CA ASP A 74 17.28 8.56 9.84
C ASP A 74 16.08 9.51 9.81
N ALA A 75 15.09 9.20 10.62
CA ALA A 75 13.83 9.96 10.68
C ALA A 75 14.04 11.40 11.21
N ALA A 76 15.03 11.61 12.08
CA ALA A 76 15.32 12.91 12.71
C ALA A 76 16.26 13.76 11.86
N ALA A 77 17.35 13.21 11.37
CA ALA A 77 18.29 13.93 10.50
C ALA A 77 17.72 14.21 9.12
N GLY A 78 16.80 13.35 8.67
CA GLY A 78 16.27 13.42 7.32
C GLY A 78 17.23 12.85 6.27
N VAL A 79 16.95 13.07 5.00
CA VAL A 79 17.74 12.53 3.90
C VAL A 79 18.01 13.55 2.82
N VAL A 80 19.14 13.39 2.12
CA VAL A 80 19.46 14.08 0.87
C VAL A 80 19.31 13.08 -0.26
N CYS A 81 18.61 13.45 -1.32
CA CYS A 81 18.39 12.58 -2.48
C CYS A 81 18.27 13.38 -3.77
N ARG A 82 18.38 12.72 -4.91
CA ARG A 82 18.25 13.32 -6.24
C ARG A 82 16.92 12.93 -6.87
N TYR A 83 16.23 13.90 -7.45
CA TYR A 83 14.96 13.70 -8.15
C TYR A 83 15.08 12.64 -9.26
N VAL A 84 14.10 11.74 -9.32
CA VAL A 84 13.94 10.79 -10.42
C VAL A 84 12.66 11.13 -11.18
N PRO A 85 12.77 11.68 -12.39
CA PRO A 85 11.60 12.02 -13.20
C PRO A 85 10.76 10.78 -13.51
N LYS A 86 9.46 10.88 -13.28
CA LYS A 86 8.51 9.80 -13.52
C LYS A 86 7.13 10.39 -13.81
N PRO A 87 6.33 9.81 -14.73
CA PRO A 87 4.94 10.19 -14.89
C PRO A 87 4.18 10.05 -13.58
N PRO A 88 3.38 11.05 -13.17
CA PRO A 88 2.61 10.97 -11.93
C PRO A 88 1.48 9.94 -12.08
N THR A 89 1.29 9.16 -11.03
CA THR A 89 0.22 8.16 -10.93
C THR A 89 -0.64 8.41 -9.70
N ALA A 90 -1.92 8.08 -9.77
CA ALA A 90 -2.91 8.29 -8.70
C ALA A 90 -3.08 9.80 -8.34
N THR A 91 -3.51 10.12 -7.12
CA THR A 91 -3.92 11.48 -6.73
C THR A 91 -3.07 12.09 -5.62
N THR A 92 -2.37 11.28 -4.84
CA THR A 92 -1.56 11.76 -3.71
C THR A 92 -0.24 12.35 -4.20
N PRO A 93 0.13 13.58 -3.78
CA PRO A 93 1.40 14.21 -4.14
C PRO A 93 2.60 13.35 -3.72
N LYS A 94 3.41 12.98 -4.71
CA LYS A 94 4.58 12.13 -4.53
C LYS A 94 5.60 12.30 -5.64
N PHE A 95 6.84 11.93 -5.35
CA PHE A 95 7.90 11.83 -6.35
C PHE A 95 8.89 10.72 -5.97
N ASP A 96 9.63 10.24 -6.94
CA ASP A 96 10.71 9.30 -6.71
C ASP A 96 12.03 10.06 -6.51
N CYS A 97 12.85 9.60 -5.58
CA CYS A 97 14.10 10.24 -5.20
C CYS A 97 15.20 9.20 -4.97
N ARG A 98 16.35 9.39 -5.64
CA ARG A 98 17.50 8.49 -5.54
C ARG A 98 18.42 8.92 -4.40
N LEU A 99 18.63 8.02 -3.45
CA LEU A 99 19.59 8.19 -2.35
C LEU A 99 21.04 8.10 -2.83
N PRO A 100 22.02 8.60 -2.07
CA PRO A 100 23.45 8.43 -2.38
C PRO A 100 23.89 6.95 -2.47
N THR A 101 23.17 6.04 -1.81
CA THR A 101 23.38 4.59 -1.90
C THR A 101 23.00 3.99 -3.25
N GLY A 102 22.26 4.74 -4.09
CA GLY A 102 21.69 4.27 -5.35
C GLY A 102 20.22 3.86 -5.24
N ASP A 103 19.72 3.58 -4.03
CA ASP A 103 18.32 3.21 -3.81
C ASP A 103 17.37 4.33 -4.24
N VAL A 104 16.23 3.95 -4.77
CA VAL A 104 15.14 4.88 -5.09
C VAL A 104 14.04 4.73 -4.05
N ILE A 105 13.73 5.83 -3.38
CA ILE A 105 12.61 5.93 -2.45
C ILE A 105 11.46 6.72 -3.09
N LYS A 106 10.23 6.37 -2.75
CA LYS A 106 9.04 7.15 -3.08
C LYS A 106 8.75 8.10 -1.92
N VAL A 107 8.75 9.40 -2.18
CA VAL A 107 8.48 10.43 -1.17
C VAL A 107 7.05 10.95 -1.37
N LYS A 108 6.18 10.77 -0.37
CA LYS A 108 4.84 11.38 -0.31
C LYS A 108 4.91 12.63 0.56
N TYR A 109 4.47 13.78 0.04
CA TYR A 109 4.55 15.09 0.70
C TYR A 109 3.17 15.75 0.81
N GLY A 110 3.11 16.90 1.47
CA GLY A 110 1.86 17.57 1.77
C GLY A 110 1.12 16.95 2.96
N TRP A 111 0.06 17.63 3.41
CA TRP A 111 -0.77 17.14 4.51
C TRP A 111 -1.78 16.12 3.99
N THR A 112 -1.60 14.83 4.37
CA THR A 112 -2.56 13.77 4.08
C THR A 112 -2.55 12.70 5.17
N PRO A 113 -3.72 12.30 5.69
CA PRO A 113 -3.85 11.19 6.64
C PRO A 113 -3.36 9.85 6.08
N GLU A 114 -3.32 9.72 4.75
CA GLU A 114 -2.83 8.53 4.04
C GLU A 114 -1.43 8.11 4.48
N ARG A 115 -0.52 9.08 4.73
CA ARG A 115 0.84 8.80 5.19
C ARG A 115 0.86 8.05 6.52
N SER A 116 0.08 8.52 7.48
CA SER A 116 -0.01 7.89 8.81
C SER A 116 -0.61 6.49 8.71
N ALA A 117 -1.66 6.31 7.91
CA ALA A 117 -2.27 5.01 7.66
C ALA A 117 -1.27 4.02 7.08
N GLU A 118 -0.54 4.43 6.03
CA GLU A 118 0.44 3.59 5.35
C GLU A 118 1.59 3.17 6.27
N ILE A 119 2.13 4.10 7.09
CA ILE A 119 3.18 3.81 8.06
C ILE A 119 2.71 2.78 9.08
N ALA A 120 1.52 2.94 9.65
CA ALA A 120 1.00 2.02 10.64
C ALA A 120 0.69 0.65 10.04
N ALA A 121 0.02 0.61 8.89
CA ALA A 121 -0.36 -0.64 8.24
C ALA A 121 0.86 -1.46 7.80
N THR A 122 1.86 -0.84 7.17
CA THR A 122 3.07 -1.55 6.72
C THR A 122 3.89 -2.10 7.90
N ARG A 123 4.04 -1.32 8.97
CA ARG A 123 4.72 -1.80 10.19
C ARG A 123 4.00 -2.96 10.83
N LEU A 124 2.68 -2.89 10.91
CA LEU A 124 1.88 -3.97 11.49
C LEU A 124 1.95 -5.23 10.63
N LEU A 125 1.84 -5.13 9.30
CA LEU A 125 2.01 -6.27 8.41
C LEU A 125 3.38 -6.93 8.60
N ALA A 126 4.47 -6.15 8.61
CA ALA A 126 5.82 -6.66 8.81
C ALA A 126 5.98 -7.34 10.19
N ALA A 127 5.43 -6.73 11.26
CA ALA A 127 5.46 -7.30 12.61
C ALA A 127 4.72 -8.63 12.71
N LEU A 128 3.67 -8.82 11.91
CA LEU A 128 2.90 -10.06 11.84
C LEU A 128 3.46 -11.07 10.82
N GLY A 129 4.57 -10.73 10.15
CA GLY A 129 5.29 -11.61 9.23
C GLY A 129 4.76 -11.60 7.80
N PHE A 130 3.84 -10.72 7.44
CA PHE A 130 3.44 -10.52 6.05
C PHE A 130 4.52 -9.73 5.27
N GLY A 131 4.52 -9.87 3.95
CA GLY A 131 5.31 -9.00 3.10
C GLY A 131 4.81 -7.55 3.19
N ALA A 132 5.73 -6.61 3.35
CA ALA A 132 5.41 -5.18 3.45
C ALA A 132 6.58 -4.33 2.96
N ASP A 133 6.26 -3.19 2.37
CA ASP A 133 7.23 -2.16 2.05
C ASP A 133 7.73 -1.46 3.35
N HIS A 134 8.87 -0.77 3.27
CA HIS A 134 9.43 -0.05 4.41
C HIS A 134 9.05 1.42 4.32
N VAL A 135 8.14 1.86 5.19
CA VAL A 135 7.66 3.25 5.19
C VAL A 135 8.09 3.97 6.46
N THR A 136 8.86 5.04 6.28
CA THR A 136 9.41 5.86 7.38
C THR A 136 8.88 7.27 7.29
N LEU A 137 8.43 7.83 8.43
CA LEU A 137 8.14 9.25 8.55
C LEU A 137 9.46 10.01 8.74
N LEU A 138 9.79 10.91 7.81
CA LEU A 138 10.98 11.74 7.86
C LEU A 138 10.62 13.17 8.25
N SER A 139 11.43 13.76 9.13
CA SER A 139 11.31 15.19 9.48
C SER A 139 11.51 16.08 8.24
N ARG A 140 12.48 15.68 7.38
CA ARG A 140 12.80 16.42 6.14
C ARG A 140 13.43 15.57 5.06
N VAL A 141 13.25 16.02 3.83
CA VAL A 141 13.96 15.52 2.65
C VAL A 141 14.51 16.72 1.89
N HIS A 142 15.82 16.70 1.62
CA HIS A 142 16.47 17.66 0.71
C HIS A 142 16.61 17.00 -0.66
N CYS A 143 15.79 17.46 -1.60
CA CYS A 143 15.75 16.92 -2.95
C CYS A 143 16.54 17.80 -3.91
N LEU A 144 17.63 17.25 -4.46
CA LEU A 144 18.42 17.88 -5.53
C LEU A 144 17.72 17.69 -6.87
N GLY A 145 17.62 18.75 -7.67
CA GLY A 145 16.98 18.70 -8.97
C GLY A 145 15.44 18.55 -8.94
N CYS A 146 14.80 18.76 -7.81
CA CYS A 146 13.34 18.73 -7.72
C CYS A 146 12.71 20.00 -8.27
N PRO A 147 11.70 19.91 -9.17
CA PRO A 147 10.89 21.07 -9.54
C PRO A 147 10.03 21.53 -8.33
N PRO A 148 9.52 22.77 -8.35
CA PRO A 148 8.51 23.19 -7.38
C PRO A 148 7.29 22.26 -7.47
N TYR A 149 6.78 21.78 -6.31
CA TYR A 149 5.64 20.87 -6.27
C TYR A 149 5.77 19.74 -7.31
N PRO A 150 6.71 18.77 -7.13
CA PRO A 150 7.12 17.84 -8.17
C PRO A 150 5.98 17.07 -8.83
N PHE A 151 4.97 16.68 -8.05
CA PHE A 151 3.81 15.95 -8.54
C PHE A 151 2.91 16.80 -9.43
N GLU A 152 2.56 18.00 -8.96
CA GLU A 152 1.68 18.93 -9.65
C GLU A 152 2.35 19.48 -10.91
N THR A 153 3.62 19.87 -10.80
CA THR A 153 4.42 20.36 -11.93
C THR A 153 4.53 19.30 -13.02
N ARG A 154 4.82 18.06 -12.64
CA ARG A 154 4.91 16.96 -13.61
C ARG A 154 3.57 16.64 -14.23
N ARG A 155 2.49 16.59 -13.44
CA ARG A 155 1.13 16.38 -13.94
C ARG A 155 0.70 17.43 -14.93
N LEU A 156 1.01 18.70 -14.65
CA LEU A 156 0.72 19.80 -15.55
C LEU A 156 1.55 19.70 -16.83
N ALA A 157 2.84 19.43 -16.71
CA ALA A 157 3.74 19.27 -17.87
C ALA A 157 3.33 18.10 -18.78
N ASP A 158 2.92 16.97 -18.19
CA ASP A 158 2.44 15.81 -18.97
C ASP A 158 1.12 16.15 -19.70
N ALA A 159 0.23 16.94 -19.07
CA ALA A 159 -1.01 17.39 -19.71
C ALA A 159 -0.78 18.31 -20.93
N PHE A 160 0.29 19.10 -20.91
CA PHE A 160 0.65 20.02 -22.00
C PHE A 160 1.79 19.49 -22.89
N PHE A 161 2.16 18.22 -22.81
CA PHE A 161 3.29 17.63 -23.54
C PHE A 161 4.62 18.35 -23.32
N ALA A 162 4.76 19.06 -22.21
CA ALA A 162 5.89 19.88 -21.85
C ALA A 162 6.88 19.21 -20.87
N SER A 163 6.88 17.88 -20.81
CA SER A 163 7.70 17.11 -19.86
C SER A 163 9.20 17.43 -19.95
N ARG A 164 9.70 17.73 -21.16
CA ARG A 164 11.10 18.18 -21.36
C ARG A 164 11.38 19.56 -20.77
N LEU A 165 10.37 20.42 -20.66
CA LEU A 165 10.53 21.74 -20.05
C LEU A 165 10.70 21.62 -18.54
N VAL A 166 10.08 20.62 -17.89
CA VAL A 166 10.29 20.36 -16.47
C VAL A 166 11.72 19.96 -16.19
N ASP A 167 12.30 19.09 -17.04
CA ASP A 167 13.68 18.65 -16.90
C ASP A 167 14.67 19.84 -17.05
N TRP A 168 14.30 20.86 -17.81
CA TRP A 168 15.07 22.10 -17.94
C TRP A 168 14.88 23.08 -16.77
N LEU A 169 13.73 23.03 -16.08
CA LEU A 169 13.45 23.86 -14.90
C LEU A 169 14.01 23.26 -13.59
N THR A 170 14.63 22.10 -13.66
CA THR A 170 15.28 21.47 -12.51
C THR A 170 16.68 22.03 -12.35
N ASP A 171 16.93 22.69 -11.23
CA ASP A 171 18.26 23.20 -10.86
C ASP A 171 18.89 22.21 -9.88
N ASP A 172 19.92 21.50 -10.37
CA ASP A 172 20.63 20.49 -9.58
C ASP A 172 21.39 21.08 -8.38
N ASP A 173 21.72 22.37 -8.43
CA ASP A 173 22.52 23.04 -7.41
C ASP A 173 21.67 23.61 -6.28
N TYR A 174 20.33 23.65 -6.44
CA TYR A 174 19.43 24.19 -5.42
C TYR A 174 18.54 23.10 -4.80
N PRO A 175 18.87 22.60 -3.60
CA PRO A 175 18.04 21.61 -2.93
C PRO A 175 16.68 22.18 -2.50
N ARG A 176 15.61 21.46 -2.80
CA ARG A 176 14.29 21.78 -2.26
C ARG A 176 14.04 20.95 -1.01
N GLU A 177 13.54 21.62 0.02
CA GLU A 177 13.19 20.98 1.27
C GLU A 177 11.72 20.58 1.31
N PHE A 178 11.46 19.35 1.68
CA PHE A 178 10.14 18.82 1.99
C PHE A 178 10.14 18.34 3.44
N VAL A 179 9.19 18.84 4.24
CA VAL A 179 9.12 18.54 5.67
C VAL A 179 7.94 17.62 5.98
N TRP A 180 8.12 16.77 6.99
CA TRP A 180 7.11 15.83 7.45
C TRP A 180 6.54 14.97 6.32
N VAL A 181 7.42 14.24 5.66
CA VAL A 181 7.10 13.38 4.52
C VAL A 181 7.18 11.91 4.90
N SER A 182 6.44 11.04 4.20
CA SER A 182 6.73 9.61 4.25
C SER A 182 7.66 9.22 3.11
N ALA A 183 8.69 8.44 3.44
CA ALA A 183 9.59 7.82 2.49
C ALA A 183 9.32 6.31 2.45
N GLU A 184 8.93 5.81 1.30
CA GLU A 184 8.68 4.40 1.05
C GLU A 184 9.86 3.79 0.29
N ARG A 185 10.47 2.76 0.87
CA ARG A 185 11.37 1.84 0.18
C ARG A 185 10.65 0.54 -0.06
N ARG A 186 10.65 0.07 -1.29
CA ARG A 186 10.02 -1.21 -1.63
C ARG A 186 10.75 -2.35 -0.92
N MET A 187 9.98 -3.35 -0.48
CA MET A 187 10.55 -4.62 -0.04
C MET A 187 11.40 -5.23 -1.16
N ALA A 188 12.58 -5.74 -0.79
CA ALA A 188 13.49 -6.37 -1.73
C ALA A 188 12.83 -7.56 -2.44
N GLY A 189 13.12 -7.67 -3.72
CA GLY A 189 12.59 -8.72 -4.56
C GLY A 189 12.10 -8.21 -5.93
N ARG A 190 12.08 -9.10 -6.88
CA ARG A 190 11.64 -8.81 -8.25
C ARG A 190 10.11 -8.79 -8.32
N ALA A 191 9.52 -7.62 -8.60
CA ALA A 191 8.09 -7.54 -8.90
C ALA A 191 7.78 -8.34 -10.18
N ILE A 192 6.72 -9.14 -10.14
CA ILE A 192 6.29 -9.98 -11.26
C ILE A 192 5.09 -9.30 -11.91
N GLU A 193 5.26 -8.90 -13.14
CA GLU A 193 4.27 -8.13 -13.90
C GLU A 193 4.09 -8.72 -15.31
N VAL A 194 2.88 -8.62 -15.82
CA VAL A 194 2.57 -8.92 -17.22
C VAL A 194 2.14 -7.62 -17.88
N THR A 195 2.47 -7.43 -19.15
CA THR A 195 2.10 -6.23 -19.88
C THR A 195 0.60 -5.93 -19.73
N GLY A 196 0.28 -4.79 -19.17
CA GLY A 196 -1.09 -4.34 -18.92
C GLY A 196 -1.72 -4.85 -17.62
N TYR A 197 -1.01 -5.64 -16.80
CA TYR A 197 -1.53 -6.15 -15.54
C TYR A 197 -0.45 -6.19 -14.46
N GLU A 198 -0.67 -5.43 -13.40
CA GLU A 198 0.20 -5.35 -12.23
C GLU A 198 -0.51 -5.97 -11.01
N GLY A 199 0.27 -6.59 -10.12
CA GLY A 199 -0.21 -7.13 -8.87
C GLY A 199 -1.02 -8.42 -9.01
N TRP A 200 -2.00 -8.60 -8.11
CA TRP A 200 -2.89 -9.76 -8.07
C TRP A 200 -4.26 -9.36 -7.52
N ASP A 201 -5.29 -10.08 -7.95
CA ASP A 201 -6.65 -9.90 -7.51
C ASP A 201 -7.05 -10.89 -6.41
N TRP A 202 -7.99 -10.52 -5.52
CA TRP A 202 -8.43 -11.35 -4.40
C TRP A 202 -9.00 -12.71 -4.82
N ASN A 203 -9.63 -12.80 -5.98
CA ASN A 203 -10.12 -14.07 -6.52
C ASN A 203 -8.98 -15.00 -6.97
N GLU A 204 -7.79 -14.48 -7.24
CA GLU A 204 -6.63 -15.30 -7.61
C GLU A 204 -6.08 -16.09 -6.43
N LEU A 205 -6.40 -15.68 -5.19
CA LEU A 205 -6.04 -16.45 -3.98
C LEU A 205 -6.66 -17.85 -3.94
N GLU A 206 -7.77 -18.07 -4.65
CA GLU A 206 -8.37 -19.41 -4.80
C GLU A 206 -7.51 -20.36 -5.63
N ARG A 207 -6.55 -19.85 -6.36
CA ARG A 207 -5.61 -20.65 -7.15
C ARG A 207 -4.41 -21.16 -6.34
N VAL A 208 -4.15 -20.54 -5.18
CA VAL A 208 -3.02 -20.92 -4.34
C VAL A 208 -3.19 -22.36 -3.88
N ASN A 209 -2.20 -23.18 -4.15
CA ASN A 209 -2.28 -24.62 -3.96
C ASN A 209 -1.16 -25.13 -3.05
N PRO A 210 -1.46 -25.53 -1.81
CA PRO A 210 -0.47 -26.08 -0.88
C PRO A 210 0.26 -27.31 -1.44
N ALA A 211 -0.39 -28.12 -2.29
CA ALA A 211 0.24 -29.27 -2.90
C ALA A 211 1.32 -28.90 -3.94
N GLN A 212 1.29 -27.66 -4.44
CA GLN A 212 2.30 -27.08 -5.32
C GLN A 212 3.33 -26.23 -4.55
N GLY A 213 3.29 -26.25 -3.22
CA GLY A 213 4.16 -25.44 -2.38
C GLY A 213 3.63 -24.02 -2.10
N GLY A 214 2.36 -23.75 -2.40
CA GLY A 214 1.68 -22.50 -2.05
C GLY A 214 1.32 -22.41 -0.57
N ALA A 215 0.89 -21.23 -0.13
CA ALA A 215 0.42 -20.96 1.22
C ALA A 215 -0.76 -21.87 1.61
N SER A 216 -0.87 -22.21 2.88
CA SER A 216 -2.02 -22.96 3.39
C SER A 216 -3.31 -22.13 3.33
N ARG A 217 -4.45 -22.77 3.41
CA ARG A 217 -5.74 -22.09 3.56
C ARG A 217 -5.75 -21.14 4.76
N ALA A 218 -5.16 -21.56 5.87
CA ALA A 218 -5.06 -20.73 7.07
C ALA A 218 -4.24 -19.46 6.84
N ASP A 219 -3.15 -19.55 6.09
CA ASP A 219 -2.31 -18.39 5.73
C ASP A 219 -3.07 -17.39 4.84
N ILE A 220 -3.77 -17.89 3.82
CA ILE A 220 -4.61 -17.09 2.92
C ILE A 220 -5.73 -16.40 3.69
N ASP A 221 -6.41 -17.11 4.57
CA ASP A 221 -7.49 -16.55 5.37
C ASP A 221 -6.98 -15.54 6.41
N ALA A 222 -5.79 -15.73 6.96
CA ALA A 222 -5.13 -14.73 7.80
C ALA A 222 -4.83 -13.44 7.02
N LEU A 223 -4.41 -13.51 5.74
CA LEU A 223 -4.22 -12.34 4.89
C LEU A 223 -5.55 -11.61 4.61
N ARG A 224 -6.62 -12.36 4.27
CA ARG A 224 -7.96 -11.79 4.07
C ARG A 224 -8.47 -11.09 5.32
N LEU A 225 -8.33 -11.75 6.46
CA LEU A 225 -8.77 -11.21 7.75
C LEU A 225 -7.94 -9.98 8.17
N MET A 226 -6.65 -9.97 7.83
CA MET A 226 -5.79 -8.81 8.05
C MET A 226 -6.22 -7.60 7.21
N ALA A 227 -6.60 -7.78 5.96
CA ALA A 227 -7.13 -6.71 5.11
C ALA A 227 -8.44 -6.12 5.69
N ILE A 228 -9.32 -6.96 6.24
CA ILE A 228 -10.53 -6.53 6.96
C ILE A 228 -10.17 -5.77 8.24
N PHE A 229 -9.24 -6.28 9.05
CA PHE A 229 -8.78 -5.63 10.27
C PHE A 229 -8.29 -4.21 10.02
N LEU A 230 -7.51 -4.02 8.96
CA LEU A 230 -7.02 -2.71 8.52
C LEU A 230 -8.11 -1.85 7.88
N ALA A 231 -9.27 -2.39 7.51
CA ALA A 231 -10.22 -1.77 6.60
C ALA A 231 -9.53 -1.31 5.30
N HIS A 232 -8.75 -2.20 4.67
CA HIS A 232 -8.02 -1.93 3.42
C HIS A 232 -8.98 -1.97 2.23
N TRP A 233 -9.71 -0.89 2.02
CA TRP A 233 -10.82 -0.81 1.06
C TRP A 233 -10.39 -0.53 -0.39
N ASP A 234 -9.30 0.21 -0.62
CA ASP A 234 -8.75 0.44 -1.98
C ASP A 234 -7.78 -0.70 -2.36
N ASN A 235 -8.32 -1.93 -2.37
CA ASN A 235 -7.58 -3.17 -2.50
C ASN A 235 -7.66 -3.78 -3.91
N LYS A 236 -7.63 -2.95 -4.96
CA LYS A 236 -7.53 -3.38 -6.36
C LYS A 236 -6.17 -4.03 -6.65
N ALA A 237 -6.07 -4.78 -7.74
CA ALA A 237 -4.86 -5.53 -8.11
C ALA A 237 -3.56 -4.68 -8.07
N THR A 238 -3.62 -3.44 -8.54
CA THR A 238 -2.46 -2.52 -8.54
C THR A 238 -2.03 -2.05 -7.15
N ASN A 239 -2.84 -2.30 -6.11
CA ASN A 239 -2.51 -2.07 -4.70
C ASN A 239 -2.11 -3.37 -3.98
N GLN A 240 -1.87 -4.43 -4.74
CA GLN A 240 -1.22 -5.68 -4.36
C GLN A 240 0.03 -5.88 -5.19
N ARG A 241 0.94 -6.71 -4.72
CA ARG A 241 2.18 -6.98 -5.41
C ARG A 241 2.51 -8.47 -5.39
N LEU A 242 2.78 -9.04 -6.56
CA LEU A 242 3.40 -10.36 -6.67
C LEU A 242 4.91 -10.16 -6.77
N VAL A 243 5.66 -10.71 -5.83
CA VAL A 243 7.10 -10.50 -5.71
C VAL A 243 7.82 -11.83 -5.69
N CYS A 244 8.91 -11.94 -6.42
CA CYS A 244 9.86 -13.03 -6.22
C CYS A 244 10.85 -12.62 -5.12
N GLU A 245 10.67 -13.15 -3.91
CA GLU A 245 11.48 -12.81 -2.76
C GLU A 245 12.93 -13.25 -2.97
N GLY A 246 13.89 -12.37 -2.67
CA GLY A 246 15.32 -12.65 -2.77
C GLY A 246 15.90 -12.60 -4.19
N ASP A 247 15.08 -12.40 -5.22
CA ASP A 247 15.53 -12.24 -6.60
C ASP A 247 15.55 -10.76 -6.99
N GLU A 248 16.45 -10.40 -7.89
CA GLU A 248 16.49 -9.10 -8.53
C GLU A 248 16.40 -9.25 -10.06
N GLY A 249 16.02 -8.20 -10.76
CA GLY A 249 15.98 -8.18 -12.21
C GLY A 249 14.63 -7.79 -12.81
N PRO A 250 14.43 -8.05 -14.11
CA PRO A 250 13.20 -7.69 -14.81
C PRO A 250 11.99 -8.48 -14.33
N GLY A 251 10.82 -7.86 -14.33
CA GLY A 251 9.54 -8.39 -13.83
C GLY A 251 8.94 -9.55 -14.64
N ASP A 252 9.69 -10.17 -15.54
CA ASP A 252 9.20 -11.28 -16.41
C ASP A 252 8.81 -12.50 -15.56
N PRO A 253 7.53 -12.93 -15.58
CA PRO A 253 7.05 -14.09 -14.84
C PRO A 253 7.64 -15.43 -15.32
N ARG A 254 8.21 -15.47 -16.52
CA ARG A 254 8.83 -16.67 -17.08
C ARG A 254 10.21 -16.98 -16.49
N LEU A 255 10.81 -16.00 -15.83
CA LEU A 255 12.07 -16.21 -15.10
C LEU A 255 11.84 -17.05 -13.85
N PRO A 256 12.81 -17.88 -13.45
CA PRO A 256 12.70 -18.68 -12.24
C PRO A 256 12.37 -17.81 -11.01
N CYS A 257 11.50 -18.34 -10.17
CA CYS A 257 11.18 -17.75 -8.89
C CYS A 257 11.03 -18.86 -7.85
N ARG A 258 11.86 -18.84 -6.82
CA ARG A 258 11.83 -19.87 -5.77
C ARG A 258 10.68 -19.63 -4.80
N ARG A 259 10.43 -18.37 -4.46
CA ARG A 259 9.46 -17.99 -3.44
C ARG A 259 8.62 -16.80 -3.91
N PRO A 260 7.55 -17.07 -4.68
CA PRO A 260 6.59 -16.04 -5.02
C PRO A 260 5.81 -15.62 -3.78
N LEU A 261 5.71 -14.32 -3.54
CA LEU A 261 5.04 -13.71 -2.40
C LEU A 261 3.89 -12.82 -2.87
N LEU A 262 2.71 -13.04 -2.29
CA LEU A 262 1.51 -12.24 -2.46
C LEU A 262 1.44 -11.22 -1.32
N MET A 263 1.74 -9.97 -1.59
CA MET A 263 1.76 -8.93 -0.57
C MET A 263 0.78 -7.79 -0.87
N LEU A 264 0.33 -7.13 0.19
CA LEU A 264 -0.42 -5.88 0.12
C LEU A 264 0.54 -4.71 -0.02
N GLN A 265 0.18 -3.71 -0.83
CA GLN A 265 0.91 -2.45 -0.95
C GLN A 265 -0.09 -1.27 -1.03
N ASP A 266 0.44 -0.04 -1.06
CA ASP A 266 -0.34 1.21 -1.11
C ASP A 266 -1.44 1.27 -0.03
N LEU A 267 -1.03 1.07 1.22
CA LEU A 267 -1.90 0.91 2.38
C LEU A 267 -2.40 2.24 2.95
N GLY A 268 -2.31 3.32 2.20
CA GLY A 268 -2.75 4.64 2.63
C GLY A 268 -4.26 4.77 2.83
N ALA A 269 -5.06 3.89 2.21
CA ALA A 269 -6.50 3.83 2.37
C ALA A 269 -6.89 2.73 3.37
N THR A 270 -6.42 2.88 4.62
CA THR A 270 -6.70 1.97 5.75
C THR A 270 -7.15 2.75 6.97
N PHE A 271 -7.60 2.05 8.01
CA PHE A 271 -8.13 2.62 9.25
C PHE A 271 -9.33 3.56 9.04
N GLY A 272 -10.18 3.25 8.06
CA GLY A 272 -11.39 3.99 7.73
C GLY A 272 -11.84 3.75 6.29
N PRO A 273 -13.01 4.24 5.86
CA PRO A 273 -13.57 3.91 4.55
C PRO A 273 -12.91 4.64 3.37
N THR A 274 -12.21 5.74 3.58
CA THR A 274 -11.49 6.45 2.52
C THR A 274 -10.05 6.75 2.88
N LYS A 275 -9.80 7.05 4.14
CA LYS A 275 -8.50 7.31 4.78
C LYS A 275 -8.72 7.10 6.27
N ILE A 276 -7.79 7.52 7.12
CA ILE A 276 -7.98 7.46 8.58
C ILE A 276 -9.28 8.18 8.96
N GLN A 277 -10.23 7.42 9.49
CA GLN A 277 -11.50 7.91 10.06
C GLN A 277 -11.84 7.05 11.27
N TYR A 278 -11.51 7.55 12.47
CA TYR A 278 -11.61 6.80 13.71
C TYR A 278 -12.99 6.16 13.92
N ASP A 279 -14.06 6.97 13.90
CA ASP A 279 -15.42 6.49 14.18
C ASP A 279 -15.86 5.40 13.20
N ARG A 280 -15.50 5.56 11.94
CA ARG A 280 -15.84 4.59 10.90
C ARG A 280 -15.05 3.29 11.08
N TRP A 281 -13.74 3.37 11.37
CA TRP A 281 -12.96 2.18 11.64
C TRP A 281 -13.41 1.47 12.91
N ALA A 282 -13.71 2.22 13.97
CA ALA A 282 -14.21 1.67 15.22
C ALA A 282 -15.55 0.92 15.04
N GLN A 283 -16.45 1.48 14.22
CA GLN A 283 -17.79 0.93 13.99
C GLN A 283 -17.82 -0.19 12.93
N THR A 284 -16.79 -0.30 12.07
CA THR A 284 -16.75 -1.36 11.05
C THR A 284 -16.47 -2.71 11.72
N PRO A 285 -17.41 -3.66 11.67
CA PRO A 285 -17.21 -4.96 12.29
C PRO A 285 -16.15 -5.78 11.53
N ILE A 286 -15.50 -6.71 12.20
CA ILE A 286 -14.64 -7.70 11.56
C ILE A 286 -15.47 -8.70 10.76
N TRP A 287 -16.61 -9.10 11.28
CA TRP A 287 -17.43 -10.14 10.71
C TRP A 287 -18.72 -9.57 10.11
N ALA A 288 -18.94 -9.78 8.82
CA ALA A 288 -20.20 -9.49 8.16
C ALA A 288 -21.31 -10.49 8.61
N ASP A 289 -20.92 -11.75 8.80
CA ASP A 289 -21.74 -12.77 9.46
C ASP A 289 -20.89 -13.51 10.50
N GLY A 290 -21.04 -13.12 11.75
CA GLY A 290 -20.31 -13.75 12.84
C GLY A 290 -20.61 -15.24 12.98
N SER A 291 -21.86 -15.71 12.80
CA SER A 291 -22.21 -17.11 13.00
C SER A 291 -21.46 -18.06 12.04
N ARG A 292 -21.16 -17.60 10.84
CA ARG A 292 -20.45 -18.34 9.79
C ARG A 292 -19.01 -17.91 9.57
N CYS A 293 -18.49 -16.96 10.34
CA CYS A 293 -17.16 -16.39 10.12
C CYS A 293 -16.97 -15.79 8.71
N VAL A 294 -18.01 -15.15 8.19
CA VAL A 294 -17.92 -14.46 6.89
C VAL A 294 -17.41 -13.04 7.08
N VAL A 295 -16.43 -12.66 6.29
CA VAL A 295 -15.92 -11.29 6.17
C VAL A 295 -16.32 -10.69 4.82
N SER A 296 -16.49 -9.36 4.77
CA SER A 296 -16.89 -8.64 3.56
C SER A 296 -16.38 -7.20 3.58
N MET A 297 -16.14 -6.65 2.41
CA MET A 297 -15.88 -5.22 2.19
C MET A 297 -17.02 -4.53 1.43
N ASP A 298 -18.20 -5.16 1.30
CA ASP A 298 -19.32 -4.64 0.52
C ASP A 298 -19.81 -3.26 1.02
N GLY A 299 -19.64 -2.96 2.31
CA GLY A 299 -19.97 -1.66 2.89
C GLY A 299 -18.93 -0.56 2.65
N MET A 300 -17.84 -0.85 1.97
CA MET A 300 -16.77 0.11 1.70
C MET A 300 -17.03 0.91 0.42
N PRO A 301 -16.51 2.15 0.31
CA PRO A 301 -16.89 3.06 -0.77
C PRO A 301 -16.27 2.74 -2.12
N TYR A 302 -15.30 1.83 -2.21
CA TYR A 302 -14.62 1.50 -3.46
C TYR A 302 -15.27 0.31 -4.16
N HIS A 303 -15.61 0.47 -5.44
CA HIS A 303 -16.29 -0.54 -6.25
C HIS A 303 -15.39 -1.27 -7.25
N GLY A 304 -14.09 -0.94 -7.34
CA GLY A 304 -13.13 -1.57 -8.26
C GLY A 304 -12.41 -2.80 -7.71
N SER A 305 -12.68 -3.16 -6.45
CA SER A 305 -12.13 -4.35 -5.81
C SER A 305 -12.95 -5.59 -6.15
N ASN A 306 -12.29 -6.73 -6.23
CA ASN A 306 -12.95 -8.03 -6.33
C ASN A 306 -12.88 -8.86 -5.03
N PHE A 307 -12.64 -8.20 -3.87
CA PHE A 307 -12.79 -8.84 -2.58
C PHE A 307 -14.27 -9.19 -2.35
N ARG A 308 -14.61 -10.46 -2.52
CA ARG A 308 -15.97 -10.96 -2.32
C ARG A 308 -16.18 -11.39 -0.87
N PRO A 309 -17.44 -11.40 -0.37
CA PRO A 309 -17.72 -12.03 0.90
C PRO A 309 -17.16 -13.45 0.94
N VAL A 310 -16.40 -13.76 1.96
CA VAL A 310 -15.70 -15.05 2.07
C VAL A 310 -15.73 -15.56 3.49
N GLN A 311 -15.94 -16.88 3.62
CA GLN A 311 -15.86 -17.56 4.91
C GLN A 311 -14.40 -17.81 5.26
N ILE A 312 -14.00 -17.40 6.46
CA ILE A 312 -12.66 -17.59 7.02
C ILE A 312 -12.61 -18.90 7.77
N SER A 313 -11.57 -19.70 7.52
CA SER A 313 -11.31 -20.92 8.29
C SER A 313 -10.92 -20.61 9.74
N ASP A 314 -11.22 -21.53 10.65
CA ASP A 314 -10.79 -21.39 12.04
C ASP A 314 -9.26 -21.32 12.17
N GLY A 315 -8.54 -22.08 11.34
CA GLY A 315 -7.08 -21.99 11.25
C GLY A 315 -6.57 -20.59 10.93
N GLY A 316 -7.18 -19.87 9.98
CA GLY A 316 -6.83 -18.49 9.63
C GLY A 316 -7.14 -17.51 10.76
N ARG A 317 -8.30 -17.68 11.41
CA ARG A 317 -8.69 -16.90 12.59
C ARG A 317 -7.70 -17.08 13.75
N VAL A 318 -7.37 -18.33 14.09
CA VAL A 318 -6.45 -18.66 15.19
C VAL A 318 -5.04 -18.14 14.88
N LEU A 319 -4.59 -18.29 13.64
CA LEU A 319 -3.26 -17.83 13.21
C LEU A 319 -3.12 -16.30 13.36
N LEU A 320 -4.04 -15.54 12.78
CA LEU A 320 -3.98 -14.07 12.86
C LEU A 320 -4.25 -13.58 14.27
N GLY A 321 -5.31 -14.08 14.92
CA GLY A 321 -5.68 -13.71 16.30
C GLY A 321 -4.55 -14.00 17.29
N GLY A 322 -3.89 -15.15 17.15
CA GLY A 322 -2.76 -15.54 17.98
C GLY A 322 -1.53 -14.64 17.81
N ARG A 323 -1.26 -14.17 16.59
CA ARG A 323 -0.18 -13.18 16.34
C ARG A 323 -0.56 -11.81 16.89
N LEU A 324 -1.76 -11.32 16.62
CA LEU A 324 -2.23 -10.02 17.10
C LEU A 324 -2.24 -9.93 18.64
N LYS A 325 -2.59 -11.01 19.34
CA LYS A 325 -2.57 -11.08 20.82
C LYS A 325 -1.19 -10.98 21.43
N GLN A 326 -0.12 -11.23 20.68
CA GLN A 326 1.26 -11.04 21.15
C GLN A 326 1.69 -9.58 21.21
N LEU A 327 0.94 -8.67 20.56
CA LEU A 327 1.20 -7.25 20.62
C LEU A 327 0.76 -6.68 21.97
N SER A 328 1.70 -6.14 22.71
CA SER A 328 1.41 -5.43 23.97
C SER A 328 0.80 -4.06 23.71
N GLU A 329 0.07 -3.52 24.70
CA GLU A 329 -0.47 -2.17 24.64
C GLU A 329 0.60 -1.10 24.35
N PRO A 330 1.79 -1.12 25.00
CA PRO A 330 2.86 -0.18 24.66
C PRO A 330 3.31 -0.24 23.20
N GLN A 331 3.39 -1.44 22.60
CA GLN A 331 3.72 -1.58 21.17
C GLN A 331 2.65 -0.99 20.27
N ILE A 332 1.36 -1.23 20.55
CA ILE A 332 0.24 -0.68 19.79
C ILE A 332 0.21 0.85 19.90
N ARG A 333 0.44 1.38 21.10
CA ARG A 333 0.54 2.81 21.37
C ARG A 333 1.70 3.44 20.60
N ALA A 334 2.87 2.83 20.66
CA ALA A 334 4.06 3.26 19.92
C ALA A 334 3.83 3.27 18.40
N LEU A 335 3.11 2.27 17.86
CA LEU A 335 2.72 2.22 16.45
C LEU A 335 1.96 3.48 16.02
N PHE A 336 0.86 3.80 16.72
CA PHE A 336 0.00 4.92 16.35
C PHE A 336 0.66 6.27 16.59
N GLN A 337 1.43 6.41 17.68
CA GLN A 337 2.19 7.64 17.96
C GLN A 337 3.27 7.89 16.91
N ALA A 338 4.09 6.89 16.60
CA ALA A 338 5.17 7.02 15.62
C ALA A 338 4.65 7.17 14.18
N ALA A 339 3.45 6.71 13.88
CA ALA A 339 2.79 6.94 12.61
C ALA A 339 2.08 8.31 12.54
N GLY A 340 2.02 9.07 13.64
CA GLY A 340 1.38 10.38 13.69
C GLY A 340 -0.15 10.33 13.54
N PHE A 341 -0.80 9.36 14.18
CA PHE A 341 -2.25 9.24 14.14
C PHE A 341 -2.92 10.45 14.83
N PRO A 342 -4.01 10.95 14.26
CA PRO A 342 -4.73 12.07 14.86
C PRO A 342 -5.47 11.65 16.12
N ASP A 343 -5.53 12.53 17.09
CA ASP A 343 -6.48 12.45 18.18
C ASP A 343 -7.91 12.52 17.62
N PRO A 344 -8.76 11.52 17.87
CA PRO A 344 -10.11 11.49 17.31
C PRO A 344 -10.99 12.68 17.69
N ALA A 345 -10.75 13.28 18.86
CA ALA A 345 -11.55 14.41 19.34
C ALA A 345 -11.18 15.73 18.64
N THR A 346 -9.91 15.93 18.31
CA THR A 346 -9.40 17.20 17.76
C THR A 346 -9.01 17.13 16.29
N GLY A 347 -8.83 15.92 15.74
CA GLY A 347 -8.33 15.70 14.40
C GLY A 347 -6.83 16.05 14.22
N ARG A 348 -6.10 16.35 15.31
CA ARG A 348 -4.70 16.75 15.27
C ARG A 348 -3.79 15.65 15.80
N ALA A 349 -2.57 15.58 15.30
CA ALA A 349 -1.55 14.65 15.80
C ALA A 349 -0.96 15.18 17.13
N THR A 350 -1.72 15.05 18.21
CA THR A 350 -1.33 15.49 19.56
C THR A 350 -0.53 14.44 20.33
N GLY A 351 -0.39 13.23 19.80
CA GLY A 351 0.15 12.06 20.50
C GLY A 351 -0.89 11.32 21.36
N GLU A 352 -2.11 11.85 21.51
CA GLU A 352 -3.22 11.16 22.17
C GLU A 352 -3.81 10.11 21.23
N VAL A 353 -3.46 8.85 21.47
CA VAL A 353 -3.86 7.71 20.65
C VAL A 353 -4.61 6.62 21.43
N SER A 354 -4.98 6.88 22.69
CA SER A 354 -5.65 5.90 23.54
C SER A 354 -6.94 5.36 22.93
N PRO A 355 -7.79 6.15 22.24
CA PRO A 355 -8.96 5.59 21.56
C PRO A 355 -8.59 4.59 20.46
N TRP A 356 -7.53 4.86 19.68
CA TRP A 356 -7.04 3.95 18.64
C TRP A 356 -6.53 2.63 19.23
N VAL A 357 -5.77 2.71 20.33
CA VAL A 357 -5.26 1.55 21.05
C VAL A 357 -6.41 0.70 21.55
N LYS A 358 -7.41 1.32 22.18
CA LYS A 358 -8.59 0.61 22.65
C LYS A 358 -9.34 -0.09 21.51
N THR A 359 -9.61 0.62 20.43
CA THR A 359 -10.31 0.03 19.27
C THR A 359 -9.50 -1.11 18.66
N PHE A 360 -8.16 -0.96 18.55
CA PHE A 360 -7.29 -2.04 18.08
C PHE A 360 -7.47 -3.30 18.95
N GLN A 361 -7.38 -3.15 20.28
CA GLN A 361 -7.55 -4.26 21.21
C GLN A 361 -8.95 -4.89 21.17
N ASP A 362 -10.00 -4.06 21.00
CA ASP A 362 -11.37 -4.53 20.82
C ASP A 362 -11.49 -5.43 19.59
N LYS A 363 -10.95 -4.98 18.44
CA LYS A 363 -10.92 -5.77 17.20
C LYS A 363 -10.07 -7.05 17.31
N VAL A 364 -8.96 -6.99 18.03
CA VAL A 364 -8.18 -8.22 18.32
C VAL A 364 -9.01 -9.23 19.10
N ARG A 365 -9.74 -8.77 20.12
CA ARG A 365 -10.66 -9.66 20.88
C ARG A 365 -11.78 -10.22 20.00
N GLU A 366 -12.34 -9.41 19.13
CA GLU A 366 -13.38 -9.84 18.18
C GLU A 366 -12.90 -10.99 17.27
N ILE A 367 -11.62 -11.01 16.91
CA ILE A 367 -11.01 -12.11 16.15
C ILE A 367 -10.64 -13.28 17.06
N ALA A 368 -9.89 -13.02 18.11
CA ALA A 368 -9.16 -14.04 18.85
C ALA A 368 -10.00 -14.77 19.91
N ASP A 369 -10.97 -14.07 20.55
CA ASP A 369 -11.70 -14.60 21.71
C ASP A 369 -13.08 -15.16 21.34
N ARG A 370 -13.44 -15.18 20.06
CA ARG A 370 -14.69 -15.77 19.60
C ARG A 370 -14.65 -17.30 19.57
N SER A 371 -15.83 -17.92 19.55
CA SER A 371 -15.99 -19.33 19.29
C SER A 371 -15.36 -19.78 17.97
N PRO A 372 -14.92 -21.05 17.86
CA PRO A 372 -14.36 -21.56 16.60
C PRO A 372 -15.28 -21.33 15.40
N CYS A 373 -14.67 -21.03 14.26
CA CYS A 373 -15.39 -20.92 13.00
C CYS A 373 -15.91 -22.30 12.56
N PRO A 374 -17.11 -22.36 11.93
CA PRO A 374 -17.61 -23.60 11.36
C PRO A 374 -16.65 -24.15 10.31
N SER A 375 -16.64 -25.47 10.15
CA SER A 375 -15.92 -26.12 9.06
C SER A 375 -16.33 -25.51 7.71
N LEU A 376 -15.35 -25.32 6.85
CA LEU A 376 -15.64 -24.91 5.47
C LEU A 376 -16.34 -26.08 4.77
N PRO A 377 -17.29 -25.81 3.90
CA PRO A 377 -17.81 -26.87 3.02
C PRO A 377 -16.67 -27.37 2.13
N ASP A 378 -16.68 -28.69 1.88
CA ASP A 378 -15.75 -29.36 0.98
C ASP A 378 -15.86 -28.84 -0.46
#